data_c25789c7e1128b7e1b026c0bbef6b723
#
_entry.id   c25789c7e1128b7e1b026c0bbef6b723
#
_cell.length_a   1.000
_cell.length_b   1.000
_cell.length_c   1.000
_cell.angle_alpha   90.00
_cell.angle_beta   90.00
_cell.angle_gamma   90.00
#
_symmetry.space_group_name_H-M   'P 1'
#
loop_
_entity.id
_entity.type
_entity.pdbx_description
1 polymer ?
#
loop_
_entity_poly.entity_id
_entity_poly.type
_entity_poly.pdbx_seq_one_letter_code
_entity_poly.pdbx_strand_id
1 'polypeptide(L)'
;MRIGITPLAKARWRRVVRRCTGRIGSLVGLLRGELSAEVLSVLCDRKDGLFPEPREISLDCSCPDWADVCKHVAAVLYGVGSRLDQKPELFFVLRQVDQSELIGSATSSAVSRPGKGSTKRLAADKLAAVFGIDIVDEHVPPRRRKV
;
A
#
# COMPACT_ATOMS: atom_id res chain seq x y z
N MET A 1 24.45 -18.80 10.66
CA MET A 1 24.41 -17.37 10.37
C MET A 1 23.01 -16.83 10.68
N ARG A 2 22.91 -15.65 11.30
CA ARG A 2 21.67 -14.94 11.62
C ARG A 2 21.79 -13.48 11.20
N ILE A 3 20.77 -12.95 10.52
CA ILE A 3 20.60 -11.52 10.29
C ILE A 3 19.29 -11.10 10.97
N GLY A 4 19.38 -10.20 11.93
CA GLY A 4 18.22 -9.65 12.63
C GLY A 4 17.93 -8.24 12.16
N ILE A 5 16.66 -7.95 11.92
CA ILE A 5 16.17 -6.61 11.55
C ILE A 5 15.18 -6.17 12.63
N THR A 6 15.43 -5.01 13.21
CA THR A 6 14.55 -4.44 14.23
C THR A 6 13.18 -4.07 13.61
N PRO A 7 12.06 -4.45 14.26
CA PRO A 7 10.74 -4.01 13.82
C PRO A 7 10.63 -2.48 13.69
N LEU A 8 9.86 -1.99 12.73
CA LEU A 8 9.67 -0.56 12.55
C LEU A 8 8.85 0.02 13.71
N ALA A 9 9.32 1.11 14.30
CA ALA A 9 8.58 1.79 15.36
C ALA A 9 7.19 2.25 14.84
N LYS A 10 6.13 1.97 15.61
CA LYS A 10 4.73 2.30 15.23
C LYS A 10 4.54 3.78 14.85
N ALA A 11 5.24 4.69 15.52
CA ALA A 11 5.18 6.12 15.20
C ALA A 11 5.76 6.43 13.83
N ARG A 12 6.87 5.76 13.43
CA ARG A 12 7.47 5.88 12.08
C ARG A 12 6.54 5.30 11.03
N TRP A 13 5.97 4.11 11.28
CA TRP A 13 4.99 3.50 10.39
C TRP A 13 3.78 4.40 10.12
N ARG A 14 3.18 4.99 11.16
CA ARG A 14 2.06 5.94 10.99
C ARG A 14 2.42 7.16 10.14
N ARG A 15 3.67 7.63 10.20
CA ARG A 15 4.15 8.72 9.30
C ARG A 15 4.21 8.24 7.86
N VAL A 16 4.74 7.04 7.62
CA VAL A 16 4.79 6.42 6.28
C VAL A 16 3.38 6.31 5.70
N VAL A 17 2.44 5.71 6.43
CA VAL A 17 1.04 5.56 6.00
C VAL A 17 0.43 6.92 5.62
N ARG A 18 0.59 7.95 6.46
CA ARG A 18 0.09 9.31 6.15
C ARG A 18 0.72 9.90 4.90
N ARG A 19 2.01 9.70 4.67
CA ARG A 19 2.71 10.18 3.46
C ARG A 19 2.26 9.45 2.20
N CYS A 20 1.89 8.19 2.30
CA CYS A 20 1.34 7.40 1.20
C CYS A 20 -0.14 7.74 0.91
N THR A 21 -0.87 8.27 1.90
CA THR A 21 -2.27 8.65 1.74
C THR A 21 -2.43 9.68 0.61
N GLY A 22 -3.28 9.39 -0.36
CA GLY A 22 -3.50 10.23 -1.56
C GLY A 22 -2.48 10.04 -2.69
N ARG A 23 -1.45 9.21 -2.50
CA ARG A 23 -0.47 8.84 -3.56
C ARG A 23 -0.72 7.45 -4.13
N ILE A 24 -1.64 6.71 -3.57
CA ILE A 24 -2.02 5.39 -4.04
C ILE A 24 -2.91 5.58 -5.28
N GLY A 25 -2.30 5.46 -6.46
CA GLY A 25 -2.99 5.66 -7.75
C GLY A 25 -4.00 4.57 -8.08
N SER A 26 -3.78 3.35 -7.59
CA SER A 26 -4.66 2.20 -7.84
C SER A 26 -4.75 1.30 -6.59
N LEU A 27 -5.96 1.20 -6.04
CA LEU A 27 -6.23 0.26 -4.95
C LEU A 27 -6.08 -1.19 -5.43
N VAL A 28 -6.48 -1.47 -6.68
CA VAL A 28 -6.37 -2.82 -7.28
C VAL A 28 -4.90 -3.21 -7.46
N GLY A 29 -4.05 -2.27 -7.91
CA GLY A 29 -2.60 -2.49 -7.99
C GLY A 29 -2.01 -2.81 -6.62
N LEU A 30 -2.36 -2.02 -5.59
CA LEU A 30 -1.88 -2.27 -4.23
C LEU A 30 -2.31 -3.63 -3.67
N LEU A 31 -3.54 -4.08 -3.96
CA LEU A 31 -4.03 -5.42 -3.61
C LEU A 31 -3.29 -6.55 -4.34
N ARG A 32 -2.74 -6.27 -5.53
CA ARG A 32 -1.89 -7.19 -6.29
C ARG A 32 -0.41 -7.15 -5.87
N GLY A 33 -0.06 -6.32 -4.89
CA GLY A 33 1.33 -6.09 -4.49
C GLY A 33 2.09 -5.10 -5.38
N GLU A 34 1.41 -4.46 -6.35
CA GLU A 34 2.00 -3.45 -7.23
C GLU A 34 2.08 -2.11 -6.50
N LEU A 35 3.28 -1.63 -6.24
CA LEU A 35 3.52 -0.35 -5.59
C LEU A 35 3.83 0.71 -6.65
N SER A 36 3.08 1.83 -6.64
CA SER A 36 3.38 2.95 -7.55
C SER A 36 4.73 3.60 -7.22
N ALA A 37 5.35 4.25 -8.20
CA ALA A 37 6.63 4.92 -8.01
C ALA A 37 6.59 5.96 -6.88
N GLU A 38 5.47 6.66 -6.71
CA GLU A 38 5.27 7.64 -5.65
C GLU A 38 5.22 6.98 -4.27
N VAL A 39 4.56 5.83 -4.14
CA VAL A 39 4.53 5.04 -2.91
C VAL A 39 5.92 4.49 -2.63
N LEU A 40 6.58 3.90 -3.62
CA LEU A 40 7.95 3.40 -3.49
C LEU A 40 8.92 4.49 -3.04
N SER A 41 8.82 5.72 -3.57
CA SER A 41 9.66 6.82 -3.13
C SER A 41 9.52 7.17 -1.64
N VAL A 42 8.31 7.02 -1.08
CA VAL A 42 8.07 7.19 0.36
C VAL A 42 8.61 6.02 1.16
N LEU A 43 8.40 4.78 0.68
CA LEU A 43 8.86 3.57 1.37
C LEU A 43 10.39 3.46 1.39
N CYS A 44 11.06 3.95 0.35
CA CYS A 44 12.52 3.96 0.20
C CYS A 44 13.19 5.21 0.79
N ASP A 45 12.45 6.13 1.42
CA ASP A 45 13.03 7.32 2.07
C ASP A 45 14.02 6.89 3.16
N ARG A 46 15.23 7.48 3.14
CA ARG A 46 16.32 7.09 4.05
C ARG A 46 16.04 7.38 5.52
N LYS A 47 15.27 8.44 5.82
CA LYS A 47 15.01 8.87 7.20
C LYS A 47 13.70 8.29 7.74
N ASP A 48 12.65 8.37 6.94
CA ASP A 48 11.29 8.05 7.37
C ASP A 48 10.69 6.84 6.66
N GLY A 49 11.41 6.18 5.76
CA GLY A 49 10.94 5.00 5.03
C GLY A 49 11.06 3.69 5.80
N LEU A 50 10.93 2.58 5.09
CA LEU A 50 11.01 1.23 5.64
C LEU A 50 12.43 0.69 5.77
N PHE A 51 13.41 1.23 5.01
CA PHE A 51 14.76 0.72 5.06
C PHE A 51 15.33 0.81 6.48
N PRO A 52 15.93 -0.29 6.98
CA PRO A 52 16.56 -0.29 8.29
C PRO A 52 17.83 0.55 8.26
N GLU A 53 18.05 1.33 9.30
CA GLU A 53 19.34 1.96 9.54
C GLU A 53 20.37 0.90 9.98
N PRO A 54 21.69 1.13 9.78
CA PRO A 54 22.72 0.17 10.19
C PRO A 54 22.57 -0.33 11.64
N ARG A 55 22.17 0.54 12.55
CA ARG A 55 21.92 0.20 13.97
C ARG A 55 20.69 -0.68 14.22
N GLU A 56 19.80 -0.79 13.23
CA GLU A 56 18.60 -1.64 13.27
C GLU A 56 18.89 -3.03 12.68
N ILE A 57 20.12 -3.27 12.21
CA ILE A 57 20.57 -4.52 11.61
C ILE A 57 21.58 -5.19 12.54
N SER A 58 21.33 -6.42 12.92
CA SER A 58 22.30 -7.27 13.63
C SER A 58 22.78 -8.37 12.72
N LEU A 59 24.09 -8.57 12.67
CA LEU A 59 24.74 -9.59 11.85
C LEU A 59 25.49 -10.55 12.76
N ASP A 60 25.27 -11.84 12.61
CA ASP A 60 25.95 -12.88 13.38
C ASP A 60 26.26 -14.08 12.48
N CYS A 61 27.54 -14.46 12.41
CA CYS A 61 27.99 -15.60 11.62
C CYS A 61 29.05 -16.39 12.38
N SER A 62 28.88 -17.70 12.49
CA SER A 62 29.83 -18.61 13.12
C SER A 62 31.03 -18.97 12.23
N CYS A 63 31.24 -18.31 11.11
CA CYS A 63 32.41 -18.58 10.27
C CYS A 63 33.69 -17.98 10.92
N PRO A 64 34.88 -18.49 10.53
CA PRO A 64 36.15 -18.01 11.08
C PRO A 64 36.61 -16.65 10.51
N ASP A 65 35.78 -16.01 9.70
CA ASP A 65 36.06 -14.70 9.11
C ASP A 65 35.77 -13.60 10.15
N TRP A 66 36.71 -12.72 10.40
CA TRP A 66 36.63 -11.64 11.39
C TRP A 66 35.99 -10.36 10.87
N ALA A 67 35.53 -10.38 9.60
CA ALA A 67 34.86 -9.22 9.01
C ALA A 67 33.41 -9.09 9.51
N ASP A 68 32.98 -7.86 9.81
CA ASP A 68 31.57 -7.55 10.18
C ASP A 68 30.59 -8.04 9.11
N VAL A 69 30.97 -7.94 7.82
CA VAL A 69 30.22 -8.46 6.69
C VAL A 69 31.06 -9.53 5.99
N CYS A 70 31.00 -10.76 6.47
CA CYS A 70 31.66 -11.88 5.82
C CYS A 70 30.93 -12.29 4.51
N LYS A 71 31.56 -13.12 3.69
CA LYS A 71 30.98 -13.65 2.44
C LYS A 71 29.60 -14.29 2.60
N HIS A 72 29.35 -14.96 3.73
CA HIS A 72 28.07 -15.60 4.03
C HIS A 72 26.96 -14.57 4.29
N VAL A 73 27.27 -13.53 5.07
CA VAL A 73 26.36 -12.40 5.31
C VAL A 73 26.08 -11.66 3.99
N ALA A 74 27.12 -11.37 3.20
CA ALA A 74 26.97 -10.72 1.91
C ALA A 74 26.06 -11.54 0.96
N ALA A 75 26.27 -12.86 0.87
CA ALA A 75 25.46 -13.73 0.02
C ALA A 75 23.96 -13.69 0.40
N VAL A 76 23.65 -13.67 1.72
CA VAL A 76 22.26 -13.59 2.16
C VAL A 76 21.66 -12.20 1.89
N LEU A 77 22.41 -11.12 2.09
CA LEU A 77 21.94 -9.77 1.77
C LEU A 77 21.62 -9.62 0.28
N TYR A 78 22.47 -10.17 -0.60
CA TYR A 78 22.17 -10.25 -2.04
C TYR A 78 20.91 -11.05 -2.34
N GLY A 79 20.74 -12.23 -1.72
CA GLY A 79 19.55 -13.04 -1.87
C GLY A 79 18.27 -12.34 -1.39
N VAL A 80 18.34 -11.59 -0.29
CA VAL A 80 17.23 -10.77 0.19
C VAL A 80 16.92 -9.65 -0.80
N GLY A 81 17.94 -8.92 -1.28
CA GLY A 81 17.77 -7.87 -2.29
C GLY A 81 17.06 -8.40 -3.54
N SER A 82 17.54 -9.50 -4.11
CA SER A 82 16.93 -10.13 -5.29
C SER A 82 15.46 -10.55 -5.06
N ARG A 83 15.10 -10.96 -3.83
CA ARG A 83 13.71 -11.27 -3.50
C ARG A 83 12.84 -10.03 -3.37
N LEU A 84 13.39 -8.96 -2.81
CA LEU A 84 12.67 -7.69 -2.67
C LEU A 84 12.42 -7.03 -4.04
N ASP A 85 13.33 -7.23 -5.02
CA ASP A 85 13.13 -6.77 -6.39
C ASP A 85 11.94 -7.47 -7.07
N GLN A 86 11.73 -8.75 -6.77
CA GLN A 86 10.63 -9.54 -7.31
C GLN A 86 9.33 -9.38 -6.53
N LYS A 87 9.41 -9.17 -5.22
CA LYS A 87 8.28 -9.10 -4.28
C LYS A 87 8.50 -7.99 -3.26
N PRO A 88 8.29 -6.72 -3.64
CA PRO A 88 8.53 -5.58 -2.75
C PRO A 88 7.65 -5.58 -1.50
N GLU A 89 6.51 -6.28 -1.52
CA GLU A 89 5.64 -6.45 -0.37
C GLU A 89 6.31 -7.18 0.82
N LEU A 90 7.36 -7.97 0.55
CA LEU A 90 8.15 -8.62 1.61
C LEU A 90 8.84 -7.60 2.55
N PHE A 91 8.96 -6.34 2.12
CA PHE A 91 9.49 -5.28 2.97
C PHE A 91 8.63 -5.03 4.21
N PHE A 92 7.30 -5.15 4.08
CA PHE A 92 6.37 -5.01 5.21
C PHE A 92 6.58 -6.14 6.22
N VAL A 93 6.76 -7.38 5.72
CA VAL A 93 7.06 -8.54 6.56
C VAL A 93 8.40 -8.36 7.28
N LEU A 94 9.43 -7.92 6.56
CA LEU A 94 10.77 -7.69 7.10
C LEU A 94 10.75 -6.68 8.26
N ARG A 95 9.93 -5.65 8.16
CA ARG A 95 9.81 -4.57 9.16
C ARG A 95 8.67 -4.80 10.15
N GLN A 96 7.98 -5.95 10.06
CA GLN A 96 6.86 -6.34 10.94
C GLN A 96 5.76 -5.26 11.00
N VAL A 97 5.35 -4.75 9.84
CA VAL A 97 4.26 -3.79 9.69
C VAL A 97 3.15 -4.37 8.83
N ASP A 98 1.92 -3.91 9.07
CA ASP A 98 0.76 -4.41 8.33
C ASP A 98 0.49 -3.55 7.09
N GLN A 99 0.64 -4.15 5.91
CA GLN A 99 0.33 -3.52 4.63
C GLN A 99 -1.14 -3.12 4.51
N SER A 100 -2.05 -3.81 5.21
CA SER A 100 -3.49 -3.54 5.16
C SER A 100 -3.83 -2.13 5.66
N GLU A 101 -3.00 -1.54 6.53
CA GLU A 101 -3.16 -0.15 6.98
C GLU A 101 -3.01 0.87 5.84
N LEU A 102 -2.15 0.57 4.84
CA LEU A 102 -2.05 1.41 3.63
C LEU A 102 -3.34 1.34 2.80
N ILE A 103 -3.90 0.14 2.65
CA ILE A 103 -5.14 -0.10 1.92
C ILE A 103 -6.30 0.63 2.63
N GLY A 104 -6.41 0.49 3.95
CA GLY A 104 -7.42 1.16 4.76
C GLY A 104 -7.35 2.69 4.68
N SER A 105 -6.14 3.26 4.66
CA SER A 105 -5.94 4.70 4.51
C SER A 105 -6.31 5.21 3.11
N ALA A 106 -6.12 4.40 2.08
CA ALA A 106 -6.49 4.72 0.70
C ALA A 106 -8.01 4.74 0.53
N THR A 107 -8.71 3.74 1.08
CA THR A 107 -10.18 3.66 1.00
C THR A 107 -10.86 4.79 1.77
N SER A 108 -10.39 5.13 2.97
CA SER A 108 -10.94 6.25 3.74
C SER A 108 -10.76 7.59 3.02
N SER A 109 -9.64 7.80 2.34
CA SER A 109 -9.39 9.02 1.55
C SER A 109 -10.23 9.10 0.27
N ALA A 110 -10.53 7.97 -0.35
CA ALA A 110 -11.38 7.89 -1.54
C ALA A 110 -12.86 8.22 -1.19
N VAL A 111 -13.32 7.74 -0.03
CA VAL A 111 -14.69 7.98 0.46
C VAL A 111 -14.85 9.41 1.00
N SER A 112 -13.79 10.00 1.57
CA SER A 112 -13.85 11.35 2.19
C SER A 112 -13.64 12.50 1.19
N ARG A 113 -13.35 12.25 -0.08
CA ARG A 113 -13.41 13.28 -1.11
C ARG A 113 -14.85 13.41 -1.58
N PRO A 114 -15.63 14.42 -1.12
CA PRO A 114 -16.80 14.84 -1.84
C PRO A 114 -16.29 15.33 -3.18
N GLY A 115 -16.49 14.49 -4.21
CA GLY A 115 -16.18 14.90 -5.56
C GLY A 115 -16.90 16.22 -5.83
N LYS A 116 -16.17 17.31 -6.04
CA LYS A 116 -16.61 18.43 -6.85
C LYS A 116 -16.68 17.97 -8.31
N GLY A 117 -17.23 16.79 -8.50
CA GLY A 117 -17.65 16.28 -9.79
C GLY A 117 -19.12 16.60 -9.85
N SER A 118 -19.49 17.51 -10.74
CA SER A 118 -20.83 17.57 -11.31
C SER A 118 -21.33 16.14 -11.41
N THR A 119 -22.37 15.79 -10.63
CA THR A 119 -23.11 14.56 -10.81
C THR A 119 -23.75 14.62 -12.20
N LYS A 120 -22.96 14.30 -13.24
CA LYS A 120 -23.54 13.88 -14.51
C LYS A 120 -24.27 12.58 -14.20
N ARG A 121 -25.52 12.71 -13.76
CA ARG A 121 -26.44 11.58 -13.82
C ARG A 121 -26.49 11.18 -15.27
N LEU A 122 -26.02 9.98 -15.58
CA LEU A 122 -26.23 9.39 -16.87
C LEU A 122 -27.74 9.30 -17.04
N ALA A 123 -28.26 9.92 -18.08
CA ALA A 123 -29.67 9.84 -18.39
C ALA A 123 -30.02 8.36 -18.65
N ALA A 124 -31.23 7.94 -18.27
CA ALA A 124 -31.67 6.54 -18.32
C ALA A 124 -31.51 5.92 -19.73
N ASP A 125 -31.72 6.71 -20.76
CA ASP A 125 -31.50 6.36 -22.16
C ASP A 125 -30.05 5.97 -22.48
N LYS A 126 -29.07 6.66 -21.89
CA LYS A 126 -27.64 6.31 -22.03
C LYS A 126 -27.24 5.06 -21.24
N LEU A 127 -27.88 4.80 -20.11
CA LEU A 127 -27.68 3.57 -19.35
C LEU A 127 -28.21 2.37 -20.13
N ALA A 128 -29.43 2.48 -20.70
CA ALA A 128 -30.00 1.46 -21.55
C ALA A 128 -29.10 1.11 -22.74
N ALA A 129 -28.54 2.13 -23.41
CA ALA A 129 -27.64 1.93 -24.56
C ALA A 129 -26.30 1.28 -24.20
N VAL A 130 -25.73 1.60 -23.01
CA VAL A 130 -24.42 1.07 -22.58
C VAL A 130 -24.53 -0.37 -22.04
N PHE A 131 -25.59 -0.67 -21.33
CA PHE A 131 -25.78 -1.98 -20.67
C PHE A 131 -26.69 -2.94 -21.41
N GLY A 132 -27.34 -2.50 -22.52
CA GLY A 132 -28.23 -3.32 -23.33
C GLY A 132 -29.47 -3.79 -22.56
N ILE A 133 -29.95 -2.99 -21.58
CA ILE A 133 -31.10 -3.29 -20.75
C ILE A 133 -32.19 -2.23 -20.94
N ASP A 134 -33.44 -2.66 -21.11
CA ASP A 134 -34.58 -1.74 -21.10
C ASP A 134 -34.91 -1.33 -19.67
N ILE A 135 -34.71 -0.03 -19.36
CA ILE A 135 -35.07 0.52 -18.05
C ILE A 135 -36.52 0.96 -18.13
N VAL A 136 -37.38 0.21 -17.46
CA VAL A 136 -38.80 0.59 -17.31
C VAL A 136 -38.89 1.60 -16.17
N ASP A 137 -39.27 2.85 -16.48
CA ASP A 137 -39.59 3.86 -15.46
C ASP A 137 -40.87 3.48 -14.73
N GLU A 138 -40.73 2.82 -13.59
CA GLU A 138 -41.86 2.59 -12.69
C GLU A 138 -42.19 3.93 -12.00
N HIS A 139 -43.19 4.59 -12.52
CA HIS A 139 -43.71 5.84 -11.98
C HIS A 139 -44.34 5.58 -10.60
N VAL A 140 -43.57 5.71 -9.53
CA VAL A 140 -44.07 5.63 -8.16
C VAL A 140 -44.87 6.92 -7.85
N PRO A 141 -46.17 6.89 -7.68
CA PRO A 141 -46.95 8.08 -7.36
C PRO A 141 -46.57 8.62 -5.96
N PRO A 142 -46.58 9.95 -5.75
CA PRO A 142 -46.17 10.53 -4.48
C PRO A 142 -47.11 10.09 -3.35
N ARG A 143 -46.54 9.56 -2.27
CA ARG A 143 -47.28 9.22 -1.04
C ARG A 143 -47.94 10.47 -0.49
N ARG A 144 -49.27 10.54 -0.49
CA ARG A 144 -50.07 11.56 0.21
C ARG A 144 -49.74 11.48 1.71
N ARG A 145 -49.16 12.55 2.25
CA ARG A 145 -49.11 12.76 3.68
C ARG A 145 -50.56 12.96 4.19
N LYS A 146 -51.01 12.09 5.07
CA LYS A 146 -52.21 12.35 5.87
C LYS A 146 -51.87 13.41 6.90
N VAL A 147 -52.71 14.46 6.96
CA VAL A 147 -52.77 15.48 8.00
C VAL A 147 -53.33 14.85 9.26
#